data_bd679bc3fe130070058d1c7c1428eeb6
#
_entry.id   bd679bc3fe130070058d1c7c1428eeb6
#
_cell.length_a   1.000
_cell.length_b   1.000
_cell.length_c   1.000
_cell.angle_alpha   90.00
_cell.angle_beta   90.00
_cell.angle_gamma   90.00
#
_symmetry.space_group_name_H-M   'P 1'
#
loop_
_entity.id
_entity.type
_entity.pdbx_description
1 polymer ?
#
loop_
_entity_poly.entity_id
_entity_poly.type
_entity_poly.pdbx_seq_one_letter_code
_entity_poly.pdbx_strand_id
1 'polypeptide(L)'
;MRSAATALRLEPVAAALLLVWLLVVNVGTLGGVYFYTHAPVPAVWAGAVAAWGGAFACFGAAALLQFLVGFYAGLLALPLLWHAPSRARLLALAPWVAGLALVYVPFTLSGLADTGALSNDAFVEIYAYLRHPHHLVPSTWPWSLWQRKGLFYLGAWYLLHRTSAGRPTLERTVLHFALALAALTLAANWLFVEIVPSSLVTKLQPARVTPLVQVVVLALLATRVASFLARRHWLLAAAVAVAPFSLFPGLVLALAGVLSPALLAPSAPRWPLWLLGAATVVAFRPFGGDFDYHAARHAPWLGLWLVACLPAWLATRPATLCTAAAVAVGLALTAASAPDRLPLGLSRRFAPNQPPLDAPGRLGARFRAHSTPNAVVLAAPSDEMWSFKLHARRALVVDDKNIAFTAAGLREWRDRFTHILGVPFVPGVDPGAAWRAQPPNQLLAIARHYGATHLVDRFDWHATPPGHLIDREGDWGLWALPPP
;
A
#
# COMPACT_ATOMS: atom_id res chain seq x y z
N MET A 1 4.08 3.14 -35.82
CA MET A 1 3.72 2.10 -34.84
C MET A 1 4.89 1.48 -34.08
N ARG A 2 6.09 1.34 -34.65
CA ARG A 2 7.28 0.82 -33.91
C ARG A 2 7.78 1.71 -32.77
N SER A 3 7.53 3.03 -32.79
CA SER A 3 8.06 3.98 -31.78
C SER A 3 7.37 3.91 -30.42
N ALA A 4 6.06 3.65 -30.35
CA ALA A 4 5.32 3.64 -29.09
C ALA A 4 5.57 2.37 -28.25
N ALA A 5 5.69 1.21 -28.91
CA ALA A 5 6.03 -0.04 -28.25
C ALA A 5 7.49 -0.08 -27.79
N THR A 6 8.36 0.72 -28.43
CA THR A 6 9.78 0.83 -28.05
C THR A 6 9.97 1.78 -26.85
N ALA A 7 9.10 2.78 -26.69
CA ALA A 7 9.23 3.78 -25.62
C ALA A 7 8.89 3.24 -24.21
N LEU A 8 8.16 2.13 -24.12
CA LEU A 8 7.82 1.48 -22.84
C LEU A 8 8.53 0.15 -22.61
N ARG A 9 9.47 -0.23 -23.48
CA ARG A 9 10.39 -1.31 -23.17
C ARG A 9 11.32 -0.83 -22.06
N LEU A 10 10.93 -1.12 -20.83
CA LEU A 10 11.82 -0.96 -19.70
C LEU A 10 13.08 -1.78 -20.00
N GLU A 11 14.21 -1.09 -20.15
CA GLU A 11 15.47 -1.80 -20.19
C GLU A 11 15.60 -2.65 -18.91
N PRO A 12 16.28 -3.79 -18.94
CA PRO A 12 16.39 -4.69 -17.79
C PRO A 12 16.82 -4.00 -16.50
N VAL A 13 17.69 -2.99 -16.60
CA VAL A 13 18.13 -2.17 -15.45
C VAL A 13 16.98 -1.35 -14.86
N ALA A 14 16.16 -0.73 -15.71
CA ALA A 14 15.00 0.03 -15.24
C ALA A 14 13.96 -0.88 -14.61
N ALA A 15 13.75 -2.07 -15.16
CA ALA A 15 12.86 -3.07 -14.60
C ALA A 15 13.33 -3.57 -13.23
N ALA A 16 14.62 -3.88 -13.09
CA ALA A 16 15.21 -4.30 -11.82
C ALA A 16 15.13 -3.20 -10.77
N LEU A 17 15.44 -1.95 -11.13
CA LEU A 17 15.36 -0.81 -10.23
C LEU A 17 13.92 -0.56 -9.77
N LEU A 18 12.96 -0.59 -10.68
CA LEU A 18 11.55 -0.44 -10.33
C LEU A 18 11.08 -1.56 -9.40
N LEU A 19 11.50 -2.80 -9.65
CA LEU A 19 11.18 -3.93 -8.75
C LEU A 19 11.74 -3.67 -7.34
N VAL A 20 13.00 -3.25 -7.22
CA VAL A 20 13.63 -2.91 -5.94
C VAL A 20 12.85 -1.77 -5.26
N TRP A 21 12.51 -0.72 -5.98
CA TRP A 21 11.72 0.38 -5.41
C TRP A 21 10.34 -0.07 -4.94
N LEU A 22 9.65 -0.90 -5.69
CA LEU A 22 8.34 -1.42 -5.29
C LEU A 22 8.43 -2.34 -4.07
N LEU A 23 9.51 -3.10 -3.94
CA LEU A 23 9.73 -3.98 -2.80
C LEU A 23 10.12 -3.20 -1.53
N VAL A 24 10.85 -2.10 -1.66
CA VAL A 24 11.53 -1.41 -0.56
C VAL A 24 10.82 -0.12 -0.15
N VAL A 25 10.33 0.68 -1.11
CA VAL A 25 9.73 2.01 -0.85
C VAL A 25 8.24 1.91 -0.47
N ASN A 26 7.83 0.82 0.11
CA ASN A 26 6.44 0.60 0.54
C ASN A 26 6.05 1.45 1.76
N VAL A 27 6.45 2.70 1.81
CA VAL A 27 6.20 3.56 2.98
C VAL A 27 5.09 4.55 2.65
N GLY A 28 3.98 4.41 3.36
CA GLY A 28 2.90 5.39 3.52
C GLY A 28 2.53 6.15 2.23
N THR A 29 1.60 5.63 1.46
CA THR A 29 0.97 6.39 0.37
C THR A 29 -0.26 7.10 0.89
N LEU A 30 -0.61 8.25 0.31
CA LEU A 30 -1.91 8.88 0.52
C LEU A 30 -2.98 7.84 0.13
N GLY A 31 -3.88 7.52 1.05
CA GLY A 31 -4.94 6.53 0.82
C GLY A 31 -4.61 5.06 1.12
N GLY A 32 -3.45 4.72 1.68
CA GLY A 32 -3.21 3.37 2.20
C GLY A 32 -1.75 2.95 2.36
N VAL A 33 -1.48 2.29 3.45
CA VAL A 33 -0.14 1.78 3.82
C VAL A 33 0.14 0.40 3.20
N TYR A 34 -0.90 -0.40 2.92
CA TYR A 34 -0.79 -1.84 2.62
C TYR A 34 -1.01 -2.20 1.15
N PHE A 35 -0.99 -1.23 0.24
CA PHE A 35 -1.30 -1.46 -1.16
C PHE A 35 -0.44 -2.56 -1.80
N TYR A 36 0.87 -2.55 -1.53
CA TYR A 36 1.80 -3.50 -2.16
C TYR A 36 1.80 -4.89 -1.55
N THR A 37 1.25 -5.08 -0.35
CA THR A 37 1.19 -6.41 0.27
C THR A 37 0.09 -7.29 -0.29
N HIS A 38 -0.95 -6.68 -0.88
CA HIS A 38 -2.15 -7.37 -1.33
C HIS A 38 -2.48 -7.13 -2.81
N ALA A 39 -1.87 -6.12 -3.44
CA ALA A 39 -2.12 -5.83 -4.84
C ALA A 39 -1.42 -6.83 -5.76
N PRO A 40 -2.05 -7.25 -6.84
CA PRO A 40 -1.41 -8.04 -7.87
C PRO A 40 -0.42 -7.16 -8.68
N VAL A 41 0.68 -6.75 -8.03
CA VAL A 41 1.80 -6.04 -8.68
C VAL A 41 2.21 -6.74 -9.98
N PRO A 42 2.22 -8.10 -10.06
CA PRO A 42 2.48 -8.80 -11.32
C PRO A 42 1.51 -8.45 -12.44
N ALA A 43 0.22 -8.20 -12.16
CA ALA A 43 -0.76 -7.86 -13.20
C ALA A 43 -0.51 -6.46 -13.80
N VAL A 44 -0.11 -5.49 -12.97
CA VAL A 44 0.30 -4.15 -13.43
C VAL A 44 1.56 -4.25 -14.29
N TRP A 45 2.49 -5.14 -13.92
CA TRP A 45 3.72 -5.40 -14.65
C TRP A 45 3.48 -6.12 -15.98
N ALA A 46 2.69 -7.17 -15.97
CA ALA A 46 2.31 -7.87 -17.19
C ALA A 46 1.60 -6.93 -18.17
N GLY A 47 0.79 -6.01 -17.64
CA GLY A 47 0.16 -4.96 -18.41
C GLY A 47 1.14 -3.98 -19.07
N ALA A 48 2.23 -3.62 -18.40
CA ALA A 48 3.24 -2.70 -18.95
C ALA A 48 4.12 -3.35 -20.02
N VAL A 49 4.22 -4.68 -20.03
CA VAL A 49 5.11 -5.46 -20.93
C VAL A 49 4.35 -6.10 -22.10
N ALA A 50 3.05 -6.36 -21.92
CA ALA A 50 2.22 -7.02 -22.92
C ALA A 50 1.78 -6.07 -24.05
N ALA A 51 1.44 -6.62 -25.21
CA ALA A 51 0.69 -5.88 -26.24
C ALA A 51 -0.61 -5.33 -25.62
N TRP A 52 -1.07 -4.17 -26.08
CA TRP A 52 -2.14 -3.35 -25.48
C TRP A 52 -3.42 -4.10 -25.06
N GLY A 53 -3.83 -5.08 -25.86
CA GLY A 53 -4.98 -5.94 -25.53
C GLY A 53 -4.71 -6.85 -24.32
N GLY A 54 -3.49 -7.38 -24.19
CA GLY A 54 -3.08 -8.17 -23.03
C GLY A 54 -2.99 -7.35 -21.74
N ALA A 55 -2.56 -6.08 -21.83
CA ALA A 55 -2.52 -5.18 -20.67
C ALA A 55 -3.91 -4.97 -20.06
N PHE A 56 -4.90 -4.61 -20.88
CA PHE A 56 -6.26 -4.40 -20.42
C PHE A 56 -6.96 -5.68 -19.98
N ALA A 57 -6.62 -6.84 -20.59
CA ALA A 57 -7.06 -8.14 -20.11
C ALA A 57 -6.51 -8.44 -18.71
N CYS A 58 -5.23 -8.12 -18.43
CA CYS A 58 -4.65 -8.25 -17.09
C CYS A 58 -5.33 -7.31 -16.08
N PHE A 59 -5.68 -6.08 -16.47
CA PHE A 59 -6.42 -5.18 -15.58
C PHE A 59 -7.84 -5.68 -15.31
N GLY A 60 -8.51 -6.28 -16.28
CA GLY A 60 -9.79 -6.96 -16.09
C GLY A 60 -9.67 -8.15 -15.13
N ALA A 61 -8.67 -8.99 -15.31
CA ALA A 61 -8.37 -10.10 -14.39
C ALA A 61 -7.99 -9.59 -12.97
N ALA A 62 -7.23 -8.50 -12.88
CA ALA A 62 -6.92 -7.86 -11.59
C ALA A 62 -8.19 -7.33 -10.90
N ALA A 63 -9.18 -6.83 -11.65
CA ALA A 63 -10.46 -6.40 -11.10
C ALA A 63 -11.26 -7.56 -10.50
N LEU A 64 -11.16 -8.77 -11.05
CA LEU A 64 -11.79 -9.97 -10.46
C LEU A 64 -11.17 -10.34 -9.11
N LEU A 65 -9.88 -10.05 -8.90
CA LEU A 65 -9.18 -10.29 -7.63
C LEU A 65 -9.36 -9.13 -6.65
N GLN A 66 -9.24 -7.90 -7.14
CA GLN A 66 -9.46 -6.68 -6.39
C GLN A 66 -9.95 -5.57 -7.31
N PHE A 67 -11.24 -5.27 -7.23
CA PHE A 67 -11.94 -4.35 -8.13
C PHE A 67 -11.24 -2.99 -8.29
N LEU A 68 -10.90 -2.32 -7.17
CA LEU A 68 -10.33 -0.97 -7.21
C LEU A 68 -8.96 -0.93 -7.89
N VAL A 69 -8.14 -1.97 -7.72
CA VAL A 69 -6.82 -2.05 -8.37
C VAL A 69 -6.97 -2.18 -9.87
N GLY A 70 -7.80 -3.12 -10.33
CA GLY A 70 -8.04 -3.31 -11.76
C GLY A 70 -8.69 -2.09 -12.41
N PHE A 71 -9.63 -1.45 -11.70
CA PHE A 71 -10.29 -0.22 -12.15
C PHE A 71 -9.29 0.92 -12.35
N TYR A 72 -8.54 1.29 -11.31
CA TYR A 72 -7.60 2.41 -11.37
C TYR A 72 -6.38 2.14 -12.25
N ALA A 73 -5.88 0.91 -12.29
CA ALA A 73 -4.79 0.54 -13.20
C ALA A 73 -5.20 0.70 -14.68
N GLY A 74 -6.40 0.27 -15.02
CA GLY A 74 -6.95 0.47 -16.36
C GLY A 74 -7.14 1.95 -16.69
N LEU A 75 -7.67 2.77 -15.77
CA LEU A 75 -7.77 4.21 -15.94
C LEU A 75 -6.40 4.86 -16.23
N LEU A 76 -5.38 4.52 -15.44
CA LEU A 76 -4.02 5.04 -15.61
C LEU A 76 -3.38 4.64 -16.94
N ALA A 77 -3.82 3.52 -17.53
CA ALA A 77 -3.32 3.03 -18.80
C ALA A 77 -4.03 3.64 -20.03
N LEU A 78 -5.15 4.37 -19.85
CA LEU A 78 -5.89 4.97 -20.95
C LEU A 78 -5.04 5.84 -21.92
N PRO A 79 -4.07 6.66 -21.45
CA PRO A 79 -3.22 7.44 -22.36
C PRO A 79 -2.44 6.58 -23.35
N LEU A 80 -2.15 5.32 -23.01
CA LEU A 80 -1.45 4.40 -23.90
C LEU A 80 -2.28 4.09 -25.17
N LEU A 81 -3.61 4.21 -25.09
CA LEU A 81 -4.51 3.97 -26.22
C LEU A 81 -4.67 5.20 -27.12
N TRP A 82 -4.14 6.37 -26.73
CA TRP A 82 -4.37 7.62 -27.48
C TRP A 82 -4.00 7.53 -28.95
N HIS A 83 -2.91 6.83 -29.24
CA HIS A 83 -2.40 6.66 -30.62
C HIS A 83 -2.89 5.38 -31.32
N ALA A 84 -3.72 4.56 -30.67
CA ALA A 84 -4.25 3.34 -31.28
C ALA A 84 -5.45 3.66 -32.19
N PRO A 85 -5.67 2.92 -33.30
CA PRO A 85 -6.88 2.99 -34.10
C PRO A 85 -8.14 2.72 -33.26
N SER A 86 -9.28 3.36 -33.58
CA SER A 86 -10.51 3.24 -32.79
C SER A 86 -10.97 1.81 -32.53
N ARG A 87 -10.91 0.96 -33.57
CA ARG A 87 -11.24 -0.47 -33.43
C ARG A 87 -10.30 -1.21 -32.46
N ALA A 88 -9.00 -0.94 -32.53
CA ALA A 88 -8.04 -1.53 -31.62
C ALA A 88 -8.23 -1.06 -30.16
N ARG A 89 -8.68 0.20 -29.95
CA ARG A 89 -9.03 0.73 -28.63
C ARG A 89 -10.20 -0.04 -28.02
N LEU A 90 -11.29 -0.21 -28.78
CA LEU A 90 -12.46 -0.96 -28.31
C LEU A 90 -12.12 -2.40 -27.95
N LEU A 91 -11.36 -3.09 -28.83
CA LEU A 91 -10.92 -4.47 -28.56
C LEU A 91 -9.99 -4.57 -27.34
N ALA A 92 -9.15 -3.58 -27.10
CA ALA A 92 -8.31 -3.54 -25.92
C ALA A 92 -9.11 -3.27 -24.62
N LEU A 93 -10.09 -2.39 -24.66
CA LEU A 93 -10.89 -2.03 -23.50
C LEU A 93 -11.91 -3.11 -23.10
N ALA A 94 -12.42 -3.87 -24.07
CA ALA A 94 -13.49 -4.84 -23.83
C ALA A 94 -13.21 -5.83 -22.68
N PRO A 95 -12.04 -6.49 -22.57
CA PRO A 95 -11.76 -7.42 -21.48
C PRO A 95 -11.65 -6.72 -20.13
N TRP A 96 -11.18 -5.47 -20.09
CA TRP A 96 -11.15 -4.68 -18.86
C TRP A 96 -12.57 -4.33 -18.39
N VAL A 97 -13.40 -3.80 -19.27
CA VAL A 97 -14.80 -3.48 -18.97
C VAL A 97 -15.58 -4.73 -18.56
N ALA A 98 -15.36 -5.85 -19.25
CA ALA A 98 -15.98 -7.13 -18.89
C ALA A 98 -15.56 -7.58 -17.48
N GLY A 99 -14.27 -7.51 -17.11
CA GLY A 99 -13.79 -7.84 -15.78
C GLY A 99 -14.39 -6.94 -14.69
N LEU A 100 -14.50 -5.65 -14.95
CA LEU A 100 -15.18 -4.70 -14.04
C LEU A 100 -16.66 -5.05 -13.89
N ALA A 101 -17.37 -5.31 -15.00
CA ALA A 101 -18.80 -5.61 -15.00
C ALA A 101 -19.10 -6.91 -14.23
N LEU A 102 -18.27 -7.95 -14.38
CA LEU A 102 -18.43 -9.22 -13.68
C LEU A 102 -18.38 -9.09 -12.15
N VAL A 103 -17.69 -8.07 -11.63
CA VAL A 103 -17.64 -7.79 -10.19
C VAL A 103 -18.71 -6.78 -9.79
N TYR A 104 -18.80 -5.67 -10.52
CA TYR A 104 -19.63 -4.53 -10.13
C TYR A 104 -21.12 -4.82 -10.25
N VAL A 105 -21.55 -5.52 -11.31
CA VAL A 105 -22.98 -5.79 -11.55
C VAL A 105 -23.58 -6.66 -10.45
N PRO A 106 -23.01 -7.82 -10.08
CA PRO A 106 -23.52 -8.61 -8.97
C PRO A 106 -23.48 -7.86 -7.63
N PHE A 107 -22.42 -7.10 -7.38
CA PHE A 107 -22.32 -6.28 -6.17
C PHE A 107 -23.42 -5.22 -6.09
N THR A 108 -23.70 -4.54 -7.20
CA THR A 108 -24.76 -3.53 -7.25
C THR A 108 -26.14 -4.16 -7.11
N LEU A 109 -26.38 -5.29 -7.78
CA LEU A 109 -27.63 -6.01 -7.66
C LEU A 109 -27.88 -6.53 -6.23
N SER A 110 -26.85 -7.03 -5.55
CA SER A 110 -26.96 -7.43 -4.15
C SER A 110 -27.24 -6.24 -3.22
N GLY A 111 -26.68 -5.08 -3.50
CA GLY A 111 -26.92 -3.84 -2.75
C GLY A 111 -28.32 -3.26 -2.98
N LEU A 112 -28.93 -3.48 -4.15
CA LEU A 112 -30.32 -3.09 -4.44
C LEU A 112 -31.34 -3.93 -3.63
N ALA A 113 -30.97 -5.14 -3.26
CA ALA A 113 -31.79 -6.01 -2.40
C ALA A 113 -31.68 -5.67 -0.90
N ASP A 114 -30.75 -4.78 -0.52
CA ASP A 114 -30.55 -4.33 0.85
C ASP A 114 -31.62 -3.29 1.24
N THR A 115 -32.73 -3.80 1.79
CA THR A 115 -33.89 -3.00 2.20
C THR A 115 -33.62 -2.04 3.38
N GLY A 116 -32.43 -2.10 3.95
CA GLY A 116 -32.00 -1.29 5.09
C GLY A 116 -31.11 -0.11 4.71
N ALA A 117 -31.37 0.61 3.63
CA ALA A 117 -30.51 1.69 3.14
C ALA A 117 -30.08 2.68 4.22
N LEU A 118 -28.75 2.88 4.36
CA LEU A 118 -28.20 4.00 5.11
C LEU A 118 -28.29 5.26 4.28
N SER A 119 -28.54 6.41 4.92
CA SER A 119 -28.30 7.71 4.27
C SER A 119 -26.82 7.80 3.87
N ASN A 120 -26.51 8.69 2.90
CA ASN A 120 -25.13 8.93 2.52
C ASN A 120 -24.27 9.35 3.71
N ASP A 121 -24.80 10.24 4.57
CA ASP A 121 -24.11 10.71 5.78
C ASP A 121 -23.76 9.55 6.72
N ALA A 122 -24.77 8.73 7.06
CA ALA A 122 -24.57 7.58 7.96
C ALA A 122 -23.62 6.54 7.35
N PHE A 123 -23.69 6.32 6.03
CA PHE A 123 -22.75 5.43 5.35
C PHE A 123 -21.31 5.94 5.43
N VAL A 124 -21.11 7.23 5.12
CA VAL A 124 -19.79 7.86 5.12
C VAL A 124 -19.24 7.92 6.55
N GLU A 125 -20.06 8.27 7.55
CA GLU A 125 -19.65 8.25 8.95
C GLU A 125 -19.10 6.88 9.35
N ILE A 126 -19.84 5.80 9.12
CA ILE A 126 -19.44 4.47 9.54
C ILE A 126 -18.25 3.98 8.70
N TYR A 127 -18.35 4.08 7.38
CA TYR A 127 -17.39 3.46 6.48
C TYR A 127 -16.09 4.26 6.34
N ALA A 128 -16.16 5.60 6.27
CA ALA A 128 -14.99 6.44 6.12
C ALA A 128 -14.38 6.86 7.46
N TYR A 129 -15.17 7.48 8.34
CA TYR A 129 -14.62 8.07 9.56
C TYR A 129 -14.34 7.04 10.66
N LEU A 130 -15.21 6.05 10.84
CA LEU A 130 -14.98 5.04 11.88
C LEU A 130 -14.07 3.91 11.41
N ARG A 131 -14.28 3.46 10.18
CA ARG A 131 -13.61 2.25 9.69
C ARG A 131 -12.32 2.52 8.92
N HIS A 132 -12.29 3.52 8.05
CA HIS A 132 -11.19 3.76 7.11
C HIS A 132 -10.69 5.21 7.06
N PRO A 133 -10.52 5.94 8.18
CA PRO A 133 -10.12 7.34 8.14
C PRO A 133 -8.78 7.52 7.41
N HIS A 134 -7.82 6.61 7.65
CA HIS A 134 -6.51 6.62 7.02
C HIS A 134 -6.53 6.36 5.49
N HIS A 135 -7.66 5.94 4.93
CA HIS A 135 -7.81 5.74 3.49
C HIS A 135 -8.72 6.77 2.83
N LEU A 136 -9.68 7.30 3.57
CA LEU A 136 -10.82 8.02 2.99
C LEU A 136 -10.99 9.44 3.49
N VAL A 137 -10.40 9.81 4.64
CA VAL A 137 -10.61 11.13 5.26
C VAL A 137 -9.32 11.95 5.17
N PRO A 138 -9.09 12.72 4.07
CA PRO A 138 -7.88 13.48 3.83
C PRO A 138 -7.48 14.43 4.96
N SER A 139 -8.45 15.03 5.66
CA SER A 139 -8.20 15.94 6.79
C SER A 139 -7.53 15.26 7.98
N THR A 140 -7.66 13.94 8.13
CA THR A 140 -7.01 13.18 9.21
C THR A 140 -5.58 12.77 8.89
N TRP A 141 -5.15 12.97 7.64
CA TRP A 141 -3.79 12.56 7.24
C TRP A 141 -2.75 13.57 7.70
N PRO A 142 -1.61 13.11 8.25
CA PRO A 142 -0.57 13.99 8.74
C PRO A 142 -0.08 14.96 7.66
N TRP A 143 0.06 16.25 8.00
CA TRP A 143 0.58 17.27 7.06
C TRP A 143 1.94 16.88 6.47
N SER A 144 2.80 16.25 7.25
CA SER A 144 4.09 15.72 6.79
C SER A 144 3.97 14.70 5.66
N LEU A 145 2.86 13.94 5.61
CA LEU A 145 2.58 13.01 4.53
C LEU A 145 2.24 13.76 3.23
N TRP A 146 1.39 14.78 3.32
CA TRP A 146 1.04 15.66 2.19
C TRP A 146 2.28 16.34 1.61
N GLN A 147 3.11 16.94 2.46
CA GLN A 147 4.35 17.59 2.05
C GLN A 147 5.30 16.61 1.36
N ARG A 148 5.59 15.46 1.96
CA ARG A 148 6.51 14.48 1.38
C ARG A 148 6.03 13.95 0.04
N LYS A 149 4.75 13.64 -0.09
CA LYS A 149 4.19 13.10 -1.34
C LYS A 149 4.04 14.19 -2.41
N GLY A 150 3.55 15.37 -2.04
CA GLY A 150 3.48 16.51 -2.95
C GLY A 150 4.84 16.88 -3.51
N LEU A 151 5.85 17.02 -2.65
CA LEU A 151 7.24 17.32 -3.08
C LEU A 151 7.82 16.20 -3.95
N PHE A 152 7.54 14.92 -3.63
CA PHE A 152 7.96 13.80 -4.47
C PHE A 152 7.39 13.90 -5.89
N TYR A 153 6.09 14.10 -6.01
CA TYR A 153 5.45 14.21 -7.34
C TYR A 153 5.91 15.45 -8.12
N LEU A 154 6.04 16.58 -7.43
CA LEU A 154 6.54 17.82 -8.05
C LEU A 154 8.01 17.70 -8.49
N GLY A 155 8.87 17.12 -7.65
CA GLY A 155 10.28 16.89 -7.98
C GLY A 155 10.45 15.89 -9.12
N ALA A 156 9.69 14.81 -9.13
CA ALA A 156 9.67 13.84 -10.22
C ALA A 156 9.17 14.47 -11.53
N TRP A 157 8.06 15.20 -11.47
CA TRP A 157 7.54 15.95 -12.62
C TRP A 157 8.58 16.91 -13.19
N TYR A 158 9.21 17.70 -12.32
CA TYR A 158 10.20 18.68 -12.74
C TYR A 158 11.42 18.03 -13.40
N LEU A 159 11.98 16.99 -12.77
CA LEU A 159 13.11 16.23 -13.34
C LEU A 159 12.76 15.62 -14.69
N LEU A 160 11.63 14.89 -14.77
CA LEU A 160 11.19 14.24 -16.00
C LEU A 160 10.90 15.27 -17.10
N HIS A 161 10.32 16.41 -16.75
CA HIS A 161 10.08 17.50 -17.69
C HIS A 161 11.37 18.11 -18.24
N ARG A 162 12.32 18.40 -17.38
CA ARG A 162 13.64 19.02 -17.74
C ARG A 162 14.51 18.08 -18.56
N THR A 163 14.48 16.80 -18.29
CA THR A 163 15.34 15.82 -18.95
C THR A 163 14.73 15.20 -20.22
N SER A 164 13.47 15.48 -20.52
CA SER A 164 12.82 15.11 -21.78
C SER A 164 12.99 16.24 -22.79
N ALA A 165 13.89 16.09 -23.72
CA ALA A 165 14.20 17.12 -24.72
C ALA A 165 12.95 17.57 -25.52
N GLY A 166 12.39 18.73 -25.21
CA GLY A 166 11.53 19.62 -26.03
C GLY A 166 10.24 19.09 -26.70
N ARG A 167 10.13 17.80 -26.97
CA ARG A 167 9.00 17.20 -27.69
C ARG A 167 7.97 16.53 -26.75
N PRO A 168 6.66 16.61 -27.04
CA PRO A 168 5.68 15.83 -26.33
C PRO A 168 5.96 14.34 -26.55
N THR A 169 6.32 13.65 -25.46
CA THR A 169 6.58 12.21 -25.47
C THR A 169 5.41 11.49 -24.81
N LEU A 170 5.21 10.22 -25.13
CA LEU A 170 4.23 9.38 -24.45
C LEU A 170 4.48 9.38 -22.92
N GLU A 171 5.75 9.37 -22.49
CA GLU A 171 6.15 9.46 -21.07
C GLU A 171 5.55 10.71 -20.39
N ARG A 172 5.63 11.88 -21.03
CA ARG A 172 5.04 13.12 -20.50
C ARG A 172 3.51 13.04 -20.43
N THR A 173 2.88 12.52 -21.47
CA THR A 173 1.42 12.35 -21.50
C THR A 173 0.96 11.43 -20.38
N VAL A 174 1.61 10.30 -20.19
CA VAL A 174 1.32 9.36 -19.10
C VAL A 174 1.54 10.01 -17.73
N LEU A 175 2.66 10.73 -17.55
CA LEU A 175 2.97 11.44 -16.31
C LEU A 175 1.90 12.49 -15.96
N HIS A 176 1.59 13.40 -16.91
CA HIS A 176 0.62 14.45 -16.67
C HIS A 176 -0.76 13.88 -16.38
N PHE A 177 -1.18 12.87 -17.14
CA PHE A 177 -2.45 12.19 -16.91
C PHE A 177 -2.49 11.53 -15.53
N ALA A 178 -1.43 10.81 -15.13
CA ALA A 178 -1.37 10.15 -13.84
C ALA A 178 -1.44 11.18 -12.67
N LEU A 179 -0.71 12.28 -12.77
CA LEU A 179 -0.74 13.34 -11.76
C LEU A 179 -2.08 14.07 -11.71
N ALA A 180 -2.68 14.35 -12.89
CA ALA A 180 -4.01 14.95 -12.98
C ALA A 180 -5.08 14.02 -12.40
N LEU A 181 -5.00 12.72 -12.69
CA LEU A 181 -5.91 11.72 -12.12
C LEU A 181 -5.76 11.62 -10.60
N ALA A 182 -4.51 11.65 -10.08
CA ALA A 182 -4.29 11.69 -8.62
C ALA A 182 -4.92 12.94 -7.98
N ALA A 183 -4.69 14.12 -8.57
CA ALA A 183 -5.25 15.36 -8.04
C ALA A 183 -6.78 15.36 -8.09
N LEU A 184 -7.37 14.92 -9.21
CA LEU A 184 -8.82 14.83 -9.37
C LEU A 184 -9.45 13.85 -8.38
N THR A 185 -8.86 12.67 -8.20
CA THR A 185 -9.38 11.65 -7.29
C THR A 185 -9.21 12.03 -5.82
N LEU A 186 -8.13 12.73 -5.46
CA LEU A 186 -7.97 13.30 -4.11
C LEU A 186 -8.99 14.41 -3.86
N ALA A 187 -9.23 15.30 -4.83
CA ALA A 187 -10.25 16.33 -4.73
C ALA A 187 -11.65 15.71 -4.62
N ALA A 188 -11.95 14.69 -5.43
CA ALA A 188 -13.21 13.96 -5.35
C ALA A 188 -13.38 13.25 -4.00
N ASN A 189 -12.31 12.67 -3.48
CA ASN A 189 -12.34 12.02 -2.16
C ASN A 189 -12.64 13.04 -1.04
N TRP A 190 -11.96 14.19 -1.07
CA TRP A 190 -12.22 15.27 -0.12
C TRP A 190 -13.64 15.83 -0.25
N LEU A 191 -14.08 16.15 -1.49
CA LEU A 191 -15.41 16.69 -1.74
C LEU A 191 -16.52 15.73 -1.30
N PHE A 192 -16.45 14.46 -1.72
CA PHE A 192 -17.54 13.51 -1.57
C PHE A 192 -17.46 12.65 -0.28
N VAL A 193 -16.44 12.83 0.52
CA VAL A 193 -16.37 12.23 1.86
C VAL A 193 -16.57 13.28 2.93
N GLU A 194 -15.95 14.47 2.80
CA GLU A 194 -15.92 15.45 3.89
C GLU A 194 -16.93 16.60 3.70
N ILE A 195 -17.33 16.95 2.46
CA ILE A 195 -18.19 18.13 2.21
C ILE A 195 -19.60 17.71 1.76
N VAL A 196 -19.69 16.82 0.77
CA VAL A 196 -20.97 16.35 0.20
C VAL A 196 -20.98 14.84 0.26
N PRO A 197 -21.33 14.21 1.39
CA PRO A 197 -21.24 12.77 1.58
C PRO A 197 -21.91 11.96 0.48
N SER A 198 -21.15 11.04 -0.14
CA SER A 198 -21.62 10.16 -1.20
C SER A 198 -21.15 8.73 -0.95
N SER A 199 -22.09 7.83 -0.67
CA SER A 199 -21.81 6.42 -0.48
C SER A 199 -21.18 5.76 -1.71
N LEU A 200 -21.58 6.17 -2.92
CA LEU A 200 -21.03 5.65 -4.17
C LEU A 200 -19.54 5.99 -4.31
N VAL A 201 -19.21 7.28 -4.15
CA VAL A 201 -17.81 7.74 -4.28
C VAL A 201 -16.95 7.16 -3.15
N THR A 202 -17.48 7.09 -1.93
CA THR A 202 -16.79 6.50 -0.78
C THR A 202 -16.47 5.01 -1.01
N LYS A 203 -17.38 4.24 -1.62
CA LYS A 203 -17.12 2.84 -2.01
C LYS A 203 -16.02 2.70 -3.05
N LEU A 204 -15.89 3.65 -3.96
CA LEU A 204 -14.82 3.68 -4.97
C LEU A 204 -13.45 4.05 -4.38
N GLN A 205 -13.39 4.62 -3.17
CA GLN A 205 -12.14 4.96 -2.47
C GLN A 205 -11.14 5.71 -3.39
N PRO A 206 -11.47 6.92 -3.90
CA PRO A 206 -10.70 7.56 -4.98
C PRO A 206 -9.22 7.76 -4.65
N ALA A 207 -8.87 8.02 -3.39
CA ALA A 207 -7.49 8.18 -2.95
C ALA A 207 -6.61 6.94 -3.21
N ARG A 208 -7.21 5.75 -3.39
CA ARG A 208 -6.46 4.52 -3.71
C ARG A 208 -5.80 4.50 -5.08
N VAL A 209 -6.05 5.48 -5.93
CA VAL A 209 -5.28 5.66 -7.17
C VAL A 209 -3.84 6.12 -6.89
N THR A 210 -3.60 6.83 -5.80
CA THR A 210 -2.28 7.46 -5.54
C THR A 210 -1.11 6.47 -5.42
N PRO A 211 -1.26 5.28 -4.81
CA PRO A 211 -0.23 4.24 -4.87
C PRO A 211 0.11 3.81 -6.30
N LEU A 212 -0.89 3.68 -7.17
CA LEU A 212 -0.66 3.30 -8.57
C LEU A 212 0.03 4.42 -9.35
N VAL A 213 -0.35 5.67 -9.10
CA VAL A 213 0.36 6.84 -9.64
C VAL A 213 1.83 6.83 -9.20
N GLN A 214 2.11 6.50 -7.94
CA GLN A 214 3.49 6.36 -7.48
C GLN A 214 4.25 5.28 -8.26
N VAL A 215 3.62 4.13 -8.55
CA VAL A 215 4.22 3.07 -9.41
C VAL A 215 4.55 3.61 -10.80
N VAL A 216 3.63 4.35 -11.42
CA VAL A 216 3.86 4.97 -12.74
C VAL A 216 5.04 5.96 -12.68
N VAL A 217 5.07 6.82 -11.69
CA VAL A 217 6.16 7.79 -11.52
C VAL A 217 7.50 7.09 -11.31
N LEU A 218 7.55 6.07 -10.45
CA LEU A 218 8.76 5.26 -10.24
C LEU A 218 9.21 4.56 -11.52
N ALA A 219 8.27 4.03 -12.32
CA ALA A 219 8.60 3.42 -13.60
C ALA A 219 9.25 4.43 -14.56
N LEU A 220 8.70 5.64 -14.66
CA LEU A 220 9.27 6.70 -15.48
C LEU A 220 10.64 7.17 -14.98
N LEU A 221 10.83 7.28 -13.65
CA LEU A 221 12.15 7.58 -13.07
C LEU A 221 13.15 6.46 -13.35
N ALA A 222 12.75 5.19 -13.28
CA ALA A 222 13.61 4.05 -13.57
C ALA A 222 14.10 4.05 -15.03
N THR A 223 13.22 4.36 -15.99
CA THR A 223 13.65 4.53 -17.40
C THR A 223 14.64 5.67 -17.56
N ARG A 224 14.47 6.74 -16.79
CA ARG A 224 15.38 7.88 -16.82
C ARG A 224 16.73 7.53 -16.23
N VAL A 225 16.77 6.78 -15.11
CA VAL A 225 18.03 6.26 -14.55
C VAL A 225 18.77 5.41 -15.57
N ALA A 226 18.09 4.48 -16.24
CA ALA A 226 18.68 3.64 -17.29
C ALA A 226 19.27 4.50 -18.43
N SER A 227 18.55 5.56 -18.86
CA SER A 227 19.04 6.50 -19.87
C SER A 227 20.28 7.27 -19.41
N PHE A 228 20.35 7.68 -18.14
CA PHE A 228 21.54 8.35 -17.59
C PHE A 228 22.73 7.40 -17.50
N LEU A 229 22.52 6.15 -17.09
CA LEU A 229 23.56 5.12 -17.06
C LEU A 229 24.13 4.85 -18.47
N ALA A 230 23.26 4.69 -19.46
CA ALA A 230 23.67 4.47 -20.85
C ALA A 230 24.52 5.62 -21.41
N ARG A 231 24.26 6.85 -20.95
CA ARG A 231 25.00 8.07 -21.31
C ARG A 231 26.19 8.38 -20.40
N ARG A 232 26.51 7.49 -19.44
CA ARG A 232 27.59 7.64 -18.45
C ARG A 232 27.44 8.83 -17.48
N HIS A 233 26.22 9.29 -17.24
CA HIS A 233 25.92 10.33 -16.24
C HIS A 233 25.68 9.68 -14.85
N TRP A 234 26.69 9.03 -14.31
CA TRP A 234 26.62 8.15 -13.15
C TRP A 234 26.05 8.82 -11.89
N LEU A 235 26.49 10.04 -11.59
CA LEU A 235 26.03 10.75 -10.39
C LEU A 235 24.56 11.15 -10.48
N LEU A 236 24.11 11.58 -11.65
CA LEU A 236 22.72 11.90 -11.86
C LEU A 236 21.86 10.64 -11.79
N ALA A 237 22.33 9.54 -12.36
CA ALA A 237 21.68 8.23 -12.24
C ALA A 237 21.61 7.79 -10.78
N ALA A 238 22.71 7.87 -10.04
CA ALA A 238 22.76 7.50 -8.63
C ALA A 238 21.82 8.36 -7.76
N ALA A 239 21.84 9.67 -7.92
CA ALA A 239 20.98 10.58 -7.17
C ALA A 239 19.49 10.28 -7.40
N VAL A 240 19.08 10.08 -8.65
CA VAL A 240 17.68 9.71 -8.97
C VAL A 240 17.31 8.33 -8.45
N ALA A 241 18.22 7.37 -8.55
CA ALA A 241 17.99 6.00 -8.08
C ALA A 241 17.82 5.94 -6.55
N VAL A 242 18.57 6.77 -5.84
CA VAL A 242 18.58 6.78 -4.37
C VAL A 242 17.49 7.69 -3.79
N ALA A 243 17.01 8.68 -4.57
CA ALA A 243 16.00 9.63 -4.12
C ALA A 243 14.78 9.00 -3.43
N PRO A 244 14.14 7.92 -3.94
CA PRO A 244 12.98 7.33 -3.29
C PRO A 244 13.22 6.79 -1.87
N PHE A 245 14.48 6.54 -1.51
CA PHE A 245 14.87 6.05 -0.18
C PHE A 245 15.25 7.19 0.78
N SER A 246 15.33 8.43 0.29
CA SER A 246 15.70 9.58 1.11
C SER A 246 14.52 10.09 1.94
N LEU A 247 14.84 10.86 2.99
CA LEU A 247 13.82 11.55 3.79
C LEU A 247 13.08 12.64 2.97
N PHE A 248 13.77 13.22 1.98
CA PHE A 248 13.27 14.30 1.14
C PHE A 248 13.39 13.96 -0.35
N PRO A 249 12.71 12.91 -0.84
CA PRO A 249 12.89 12.43 -2.21
C PRO A 249 12.58 13.51 -3.25
N GLY A 250 11.59 14.35 -3.00
CA GLY A 250 11.22 15.44 -3.91
C GLY A 250 12.30 16.50 -4.06
N LEU A 251 13.00 16.83 -2.99
CA LEU A 251 14.11 17.81 -3.04
C LEU A 251 15.30 17.27 -3.83
N VAL A 252 15.66 15.99 -3.63
CA VAL A 252 16.75 15.35 -4.40
C VAL A 252 16.40 15.32 -5.89
N LEU A 253 15.16 14.95 -6.24
CA LEU A 253 14.69 14.92 -7.62
C LEU A 253 14.63 16.33 -8.24
N ALA A 254 14.12 17.32 -7.50
CA ALA A 254 14.07 18.70 -7.97
C ALA A 254 15.48 19.26 -8.22
N LEU A 255 16.40 19.03 -7.29
CA LEU A 255 17.80 19.46 -7.45
C LEU A 255 18.46 18.76 -8.63
N ALA A 256 18.26 17.45 -8.80
CA ALA A 256 18.71 16.71 -9.96
C ALA A 256 18.16 17.31 -11.27
N GLY A 257 16.89 17.74 -11.27
CA GLY A 257 16.26 18.44 -12.39
C GLY A 257 16.87 19.80 -12.68
N VAL A 258 17.12 20.62 -11.63
CA VAL A 258 17.78 21.95 -11.76
C VAL A 258 19.19 21.81 -12.32
N LEU A 259 19.96 20.86 -11.81
CA LEU A 259 21.37 20.67 -12.19
C LEU A 259 21.53 19.88 -13.49
N SER A 260 20.48 19.19 -13.97
CA SER A 260 20.57 18.33 -15.16
C SER A 260 21.12 19.03 -16.40
N PRO A 261 20.77 20.29 -16.76
CA PRO A 261 21.35 20.94 -17.93
C PRO A 261 22.88 21.11 -17.83
N ALA A 262 23.35 21.48 -16.65
CA ALA A 262 24.80 21.65 -16.40
C ALA A 262 25.50 20.27 -16.37
N LEU A 263 24.88 19.24 -15.80
CA LEU A 263 25.47 17.91 -15.70
C LEU A 263 25.46 17.13 -17.03
N LEU A 264 24.54 17.46 -17.94
CA LEU A 264 24.43 16.84 -19.25
C LEU A 264 25.30 17.55 -20.32
N ALA A 265 25.87 18.72 -20.01
CA ALA A 265 26.75 19.45 -20.92
C ALA A 265 28.10 18.73 -21.08
N PRO A 266 28.69 18.66 -22.28
CA PRO A 266 29.99 18.02 -22.52
C PRO A 266 31.13 18.59 -21.68
N SER A 267 31.06 19.91 -21.36
CA SER A 267 32.03 20.62 -20.53
C SER A 267 31.54 20.95 -19.13
N ALA A 268 30.76 19.99 -18.54
CA ALA A 268 30.10 20.22 -17.27
C ALA A 268 31.12 20.64 -16.17
N PRO A 269 30.87 21.75 -15.44
CA PRO A 269 31.65 22.09 -14.26
C PRO A 269 31.42 21.01 -13.18
N ARG A 270 32.42 20.82 -12.31
CA ARG A 270 32.34 19.77 -11.26
C ARG A 270 31.51 20.17 -10.04
N TRP A 271 31.27 21.44 -9.79
CA TRP A 271 30.55 21.90 -8.59
C TRP A 271 29.09 21.40 -8.48
N PRO A 272 28.29 21.27 -9.59
CA PRO A 272 26.96 20.73 -9.47
C PRO A 272 26.95 19.26 -9.02
N LEU A 273 28.03 18.51 -9.34
CA LEU A 273 28.18 17.11 -8.89
C LEU A 273 28.36 17.06 -7.36
N TRP A 274 29.22 17.97 -6.82
CA TRP A 274 29.42 18.05 -5.38
C TRP A 274 28.16 18.48 -4.64
N LEU A 275 27.44 19.47 -5.18
CA LEU A 275 26.19 19.93 -4.60
C LEU A 275 25.10 18.80 -4.58
N LEU A 276 24.95 18.10 -5.70
CA LEU A 276 24.00 16.97 -5.78
C LEU A 276 24.42 15.83 -4.84
N GLY A 277 25.71 15.51 -4.80
CA GLY A 277 26.25 14.49 -3.88
C GLY A 277 26.02 14.87 -2.42
N ALA A 278 26.36 16.09 -2.02
CA ALA A 278 26.16 16.60 -0.67
C ALA A 278 24.67 16.61 -0.28
N ALA A 279 23.78 17.09 -1.16
CA ALA A 279 22.34 17.09 -0.91
C ALA A 279 21.80 15.67 -0.77
N THR A 280 22.29 14.71 -1.57
CA THR A 280 21.91 13.31 -1.45
C THR A 280 22.35 12.74 -0.11
N VAL A 281 23.58 12.98 0.31
CA VAL A 281 24.12 12.55 1.62
C VAL A 281 23.31 13.16 2.76
N VAL A 282 23.02 14.47 2.72
CA VAL A 282 22.22 15.15 3.74
C VAL A 282 20.79 14.59 3.79
N ALA A 283 20.20 14.31 2.63
CA ALA A 283 18.86 13.71 2.57
C ALA A 283 18.81 12.29 3.13
N PHE A 284 19.94 11.59 3.21
CA PHE A 284 20.10 10.28 3.85
C PHE A 284 20.51 10.34 5.32
N ARG A 285 20.87 11.53 5.82
CA ARG A 285 21.30 11.66 7.21
C ARG A 285 20.12 11.36 8.15
N PRO A 286 20.32 10.49 9.15
CA PRO A 286 19.26 10.15 10.09
C PRO A 286 18.90 11.36 10.97
N PHE A 287 17.66 11.80 10.87
CA PHE A 287 17.07 12.73 11.82
C PHE A 287 16.03 11.95 12.66
N GLY A 288 16.49 11.26 13.71
CA GLY A 288 15.64 10.58 14.70
C GLY A 288 15.48 9.06 14.52
N GLY A 289 15.11 8.37 15.57
CA GLY A 289 15.19 6.92 15.78
C GLY A 289 14.46 5.99 14.77
N ASP A 290 13.51 6.49 13.98
CA ASP A 290 12.85 5.69 12.95
C ASP A 290 13.72 5.44 11.72
N PHE A 291 14.76 6.24 11.52
CA PHE A 291 15.66 6.10 10.38
C PHE A 291 16.51 4.84 10.46
N ASP A 292 17.02 4.51 11.64
CA ASP A 292 17.91 3.34 11.82
C ASP A 292 17.19 2.04 11.49
N TYR A 293 15.91 1.95 11.81
CA TYR A 293 15.06 0.83 11.45
C TYR A 293 14.88 0.75 9.92
N HIS A 294 14.59 1.86 9.26
CA HIS A 294 14.39 1.89 7.81
C HIS A 294 15.69 1.75 7.04
N ALA A 295 16.78 2.40 7.48
CA ALA A 295 18.09 2.30 6.86
C ALA A 295 18.68 0.90 6.98
N ALA A 296 18.66 0.30 8.17
CA ALA A 296 19.13 -1.07 8.38
C ALA A 296 18.34 -2.10 7.56
N ARG A 297 17.03 -1.85 7.37
CA ARG A 297 16.15 -2.71 6.58
C ARG A 297 16.39 -2.57 5.07
N HIS A 298 16.80 -1.41 4.60
CA HIS A 298 16.87 -1.07 3.18
C HIS A 298 18.28 -0.96 2.61
N ALA A 299 19.30 -0.71 3.46
CA ALA A 299 20.69 -0.64 3.04
C ALA A 299 21.19 -1.90 2.29
N PRO A 300 20.84 -3.14 2.69
CA PRO A 300 21.21 -4.33 1.94
C PRO A 300 20.64 -4.35 0.51
N TRP A 301 19.43 -3.86 0.32
CA TRP A 301 18.77 -3.79 -0.98
C TRP A 301 19.39 -2.73 -1.89
N LEU A 302 19.77 -1.60 -1.31
CA LEU A 302 20.52 -0.56 -2.03
C LEU A 302 21.89 -1.08 -2.47
N GLY A 303 22.59 -1.78 -1.57
CA GLY A 303 23.87 -2.46 -1.88
C GLY A 303 23.71 -3.47 -2.99
N LEU A 304 22.69 -4.32 -2.93
CA LEU A 304 22.36 -5.30 -3.97
C LEU A 304 22.03 -4.64 -5.31
N TRP A 305 21.29 -3.54 -5.30
CA TRP A 305 21.01 -2.80 -6.51
C TRP A 305 22.26 -2.18 -7.10
N LEU A 306 23.13 -1.56 -6.27
CA LEU A 306 24.41 -1.03 -6.72
C LEU A 306 25.29 -2.12 -7.33
N VAL A 307 25.37 -3.30 -6.69
CA VAL A 307 26.05 -4.48 -7.21
C VAL A 307 25.42 -4.97 -8.50
N ALA A 308 24.09 -4.99 -8.60
CA ALA A 308 23.36 -5.39 -9.81
C ALA A 308 23.55 -4.40 -10.99
N CYS A 309 23.82 -3.13 -10.71
CA CYS A 309 24.15 -2.12 -11.73
C CYS A 309 25.61 -2.19 -12.21
N LEU A 310 26.53 -2.77 -11.41
CA LEU A 310 27.94 -2.95 -11.77
C LEU A 310 28.15 -3.72 -13.07
N PRO A 311 27.45 -4.85 -13.37
CA PRO A 311 27.60 -5.57 -14.62
C PRO A 311 27.09 -4.81 -15.85
N ALA A 312 26.08 -3.94 -15.70
CA ALA A 312 25.64 -3.05 -16.77
C ALA A 312 26.76 -2.08 -17.19
N TRP A 313 27.67 -1.80 -16.26
CA TRP A 313 28.90 -1.03 -16.50
C TRP A 313 29.97 -1.85 -17.24
N LEU A 314 30.04 -3.15 -17.02
CA LEU A 314 31.01 -4.08 -17.64
C LEU A 314 30.59 -4.57 -19.03
N ALA A 315 29.45 -4.10 -19.52
CA ALA A 315 28.97 -4.11 -20.92
C ALA A 315 29.09 -5.43 -21.68
N THR A 316 28.32 -6.43 -21.37
CA THR A 316 27.95 -7.45 -22.36
C THR A 316 26.67 -8.19 -21.94
N ARG A 317 25.99 -8.84 -22.89
CA ARG A 317 24.70 -9.52 -22.77
C ARG A 317 24.45 -10.44 -21.54
N PRO A 318 25.42 -10.81 -20.72
CA PRO A 318 25.15 -11.49 -19.43
C PRO A 318 24.60 -10.58 -18.32
N ALA A 319 24.55 -9.24 -18.50
CA ALA A 319 24.16 -8.31 -17.45
C ALA A 319 22.75 -8.58 -16.88
N THR A 320 21.80 -8.97 -17.72
CA THR A 320 20.42 -9.29 -17.28
C THR A 320 20.38 -10.54 -16.41
N LEU A 321 21.14 -11.57 -16.79
CA LEU A 321 21.26 -12.81 -16.02
C LEU A 321 22.00 -12.56 -14.69
N CYS A 322 23.09 -11.78 -14.72
CA CYS A 322 23.81 -11.40 -13.52
C CYS A 322 22.96 -10.52 -12.58
N THR A 323 22.17 -9.60 -13.11
CA THR A 323 21.25 -8.78 -12.31
C THR A 323 20.15 -9.62 -11.66
N ALA A 324 19.51 -10.50 -12.43
CA ALA A 324 18.51 -11.43 -11.93
C ALA A 324 19.11 -12.40 -10.89
N ALA A 325 20.31 -12.93 -11.16
CA ALA A 325 21.02 -13.79 -10.23
C ALA A 325 21.44 -13.07 -8.95
N ALA A 326 21.94 -11.83 -9.02
CA ALA A 326 22.31 -11.04 -7.86
C ALA A 326 21.08 -10.70 -6.98
N VAL A 327 19.93 -10.35 -7.59
CA VAL A 327 18.67 -10.15 -6.89
C VAL A 327 18.18 -11.46 -6.26
N ALA A 328 18.23 -12.56 -6.99
CA ALA A 328 17.81 -13.87 -6.49
C ALA A 328 18.72 -14.37 -5.34
N VAL A 329 20.03 -14.22 -5.47
CA VAL A 329 21.02 -14.56 -4.43
C VAL A 329 20.82 -13.66 -3.21
N GLY A 330 20.60 -12.36 -3.40
CA GLY A 330 20.35 -11.44 -2.29
C GLY A 330 19.04 -11.76 -1.55
N LEU A 331 17.97 -12.08 -2.27
CA LEU A 331 16.73 -12.55 -1.68
C LEU A 331 16.94 -13.87 -0.91
N ALA A 332 17.66 -14.82 -1.53
CA ALA A 332 17.96 -16.10 -0.88
C ALA A 332 18.82 -15.94 0.37
N LEU A 333 19.88 -15.11 0.33
CA LEU A 333 20.73 -14.83 1.47
C LEU A 333 19.97 -14.12 2.59
N THR A 334 19.10 -13.15 2.23
CA THR A 334 18.27 -12.47 3.24
C THR A 334 17.24 -13.42 3.83
N ALA A 335 16.64 -14.29 3.01
CA ALA A 335 15.73 -15.32 3.47
C ALA A 335 16.39 -16.33 4.41
N ALA A 336 17.65 -16.70 4.14
CA ALA A 336 18.39 -17.65 4.94
C ALA A 336 18.95 -17.05 6.25
N SER A 337 19.46 -15.80 6.20
CA SER A 337 20.17 -15.19 7.33
C SER A 337 19.27 -14.34 8.25
N ALA A 338 18.21 -13.77 7.71
CA ALA A 338 17.31 -12.89 8.45
C ALA A 338 15.91 -12.89 7.79
N PRO A 339 15.15 -13.98 7.92
CA PRO A 339 13.85 -14.13 7.28
C PRO A 339 12.84 -13.06 7.70
N ASP A 340 12.98 -12.54 8.91
CA ASP A 340 12.22 -11.42 9.47
C ASP A 340 12.50 -10.08 8.75
N ARG A 341 13.64 -9.94 8.10
CA ARG A 341 14.06 -8.75 7.35
C ARG A 341 13.63 -8.77 5.88
N LEU A 342 13.04 -9.85 5.40
CA LEU A 342 12.48 -9.86 4.05
C LEU A 342 11.36 -8.82 3.94
N PRO A 343 11.41 -7.92 2.94
CA PRO A 343 10.40 -6.90 2.77
C PRO A 343 9.03 -7.53 2.51
N LEU A 344 7.96 -6.79 2.83
CA LEU A 344 6.58 -7.15 2.51
C LEU A 344 6.04 -8.41 3.20
N GLY A 345 6.66 -8.85 4.29
CA GLY A 345 6.26 -10.12 4.92
C GLY A 345 6.47 -11.33 4.01
N LEU A 346 7.39 -11.25 3.02
CA LEU A 346 7.73 -12.38 2.15
C LEU A 346 8.19 -13.58 2.97
N SER A 347 8.85 -13.36 4.11
CA SER A 347 9.19 -14.41 5.07
C SER A 347 7.97 -15.23 5.48
N ARG A 348 6.84 -14.56 5.78
CA ARG A 348 5.58 -15.22 6.15
C ARG A 348 4.91 -15.93 4.98
N ARG A 349 5.13 -15.45 3.75
CA ARG A 349 4.59 -16.09 2.53
C ARG A 349 5.36 -17.33 2.11
N PHE A 350 6.69 -17.30 2.27
CA PHE A 350 7.57 -18.46 1.97
C PHE A 350 7.66 -19.46 3.11
N ALA A 351 7.27 -19.06 4.32
CA ALA A 351 7.20 -19.95 5.48
C ALA A 351 5.82 -19.82 6.14
N PRO A 352 4.74 -20.31 5.51
CA PRO A 352 3.37 -20.15 5.99
C PRO A 352 3.12 -20.77 7.37
N ASN A 353 4.01 -21.66 7.82
CA ASN A 353 3.94 -22.32 9.12
C ASN A 353 4.83 -21.66 10.18
N GLN A 354 5.45 -20.51 9.91
CA GLN A 354 6.18 -19.81 10.94
C GLN A 354 5.25 -19.42 12.10
N PRO A 355 5.69 -19.62 13.35
CA PRO A 355 4.90 -19.19 14.50
C PRO A 355 4.72 -17.66 14.44
N PRO A 356 3.61 -17.15 14.97
CA PRO A 356 3.36 -15.72 15.01
C PRO A 356 4.45 -15.02 15.85
N LEU A 357 4.91 -13.85 15.37
CA LEU A 357 6.00 -13.11 16.01
C LEU A 357 5.52 -12.28 17.21
N ASP A 358 4.25 -11.88 17.23
CA ASP A 358 3.65 -11.06 18.27
C ASP A 358 2.94 -11.89 19.34
N ALA A 359 2.78 -11.33 20.52
CA ALA A 359 2.16 -11.99 21.66
C ALA A 359 0.70 -12.40 21.39
N PRO A 360 -0.19 -11.53 20.83
CA PRO A 360 -1.55 -11.94 20.53
C PRO A 360 -1.63 -13.11 19.54
N GLY A 361 -0.77 -13.13 18.54
CA GLY A 361 -0.74 -14.22 17.56
C GLY A 361 -0.29 -15.54 18.18
N ARG A 362 0.74 -15.54 19.03
CA ARG A 362 1.18 -16.76 19.75
C ARG A 362 0.10 -17.28 20.68
N LEU A 363 -0.57 -16.38 21.42
CA LEU A 363 -1.71 -16.72 22.25
C LEU A 363 -2.85 -17.34 21.42
N GLY A 364 -3.17 -16.74 20.27
CA GLY A 364 -4.19 -17.24 19.35
C GLY A 364 -3.85 -18.61 18.78
N ALA A 365 -2.58 -18.88 18.45
CA ALA A 365 -2.15 -20.19 17.94
C ALA A 365 -2.34 -21.31 19.00
N ARG A 366 -1.95 -21.05 20.25
CA ARG A 366 -2.18 -22.00 21.35
C ARG A 366 -3.66 -22.18 21.65
N PHE A 367 -4.42 -21.07 21.68
CA PHE A 367 -5.88 -21.13 21.85
C PHE A 367 -6.55 -22.03 20.82
N ARG A 368 -6.15 -21.90 19.55
CA ARG A 368 -6.67 -22.75 18.48
C ARG A 368 -6.49 -24.24 18.75
N ALA A 369 -5.36 -24.64 19.32
CA ALA A 369 -5.03 -26.03 19.58
C ALA A 369 -5.92 -26.66 20.68
N HIS A 370 -6.42 -25.84 21.61
CA HIS A 370 -7.14 -26.31 22.79
C HIS A 370 -8.63 -25.91 22.82
N SER A 371 -9.07 -25.03 21.93
CA SER A 371 -10.45 -24.55 21.88
C SER A 371 -11.31 -25.28 20.85
N THR A 372 -12.60 -25.36 21.12
CA THR A 372 -13.58 -25.88 20.15
C THR A 372 -13.70 -24.92 18.94
N PRO A 373 -14.06 -25.45 17.74
CA PRO A 373 -14.27 -24.60 16.56
C PRO A 373 -15.33 -23.50 16.75
N ASN A 374 -16.30 -23.73 17.60
CA ASN A 374 -17.43 -22.83 17.88
C ASN A 374 -17.13 -21.83 19.01
N ALA A 375 -15.90 -21.79 19.55
CA ALA A 375 -15.54 -20.82 20.56
C ALA A 375 -15.67 -19.38 20.00
N VAL A 376 -16.35 -18.52 20.76
CA VAL A 376 -16.52 -17.11 20.49
C VAL A 376 -15.68 -16.32 21.50
N VAL A 377 -14.93 -15.36 21.02
CA VAL A 377 -14.02 -14.58 21.85
C VAL A 377 -14.47 -13.14 21.92
N LEU A 378 -14.64 -12.62 23.11
CA LEU A 378 -14.75 -11.19 23.38
C LEU A 378 -13.32 -10.65 23.52
N ALA A 379 -12.99 -9.61 22.79
CA ALA A 379 -11.68 -8.99 22.83
C ALA A 379 -11.81 -7.49 22.61
N ALA A 380 -10.81 -6.75 23.09
CA ALA A 380 -10.71 -5.33 22.81
C ALA A 380 -10.69 -5.07 21.30
N PRO A 381 -11.48 -4.13 20.79
CA PRO A 381 -11.46 -3.77 19.38
C PRO A 381 -10.19 -2.95 19.08
N SER A 382 -9.10 -3.63 18.80
CA SER A 382 -7.79 -3.03 18.49
C SER A 382 -7.12 -3.73 17.32
N ASP A 383 -6.21 -2.99 16.66
CA ASP A 383 -5.39 -3.54 15.55
C ASP A 383 -4.53 -4.75 15.98
N GLU A 384 -4.18 -4.83 17.25
CA GLU A 384 -3.38 -5.93 17.79
C GLU A 384 -4.14 -7.27 17.76
N MET A 385 -5.48 -7.24 17.86
CA MET A 385 -6.33 -8.43 17.80
C MET A 385 -6.40 -9.06 16.41
N TRP A 386 -5.94 -8.38 15.37
CA TRP A 386 -5.83 -8.96 14.03
C TRP A 386 -4.95 -10.22 14.04
N SER A 387 -3.78 -10.16 14.69
CA SER A 387 -2.88 -11.29 14.76
C SER A 387 -3.48 -12.45 15.57
N PHE A 388 -4.11 -12.16 16.71
CA PHE A 388 -4.84 -13.17 17.48
C PHE A 388 -5.89 -13.87 16.61
N LYS A 389 -6.77 -13.13 15.96
CA LYS A 389 -7.82 -13.68 15.10
C LYS A 389 -7.29 -14.59 14.00
N LEU A 390 -6.24 -14.11 13.29
CA LEU A 390 -5.62 -14.85 12.19
C LEU A 390 -5.14 -16.24 12.62
N HIS A 391 -4.53 -16.32 13.80
CA HIS A 391 -3.92 -17.55 14.32
C HIS A 391 -4.90 -18.39 15.15
N ALA A 392 -5.79 -17.78 15.89
CA ALA A 392 -6.84 -18.47 16.63
C ALA A 392 -7.86 -19.15 15.72
N ARG A 393 -8.18 -18.54 14.58
CA ARG A 393 -9.24 -19.00 13.66
C ARG A 393 -10.56 -19.27 14.39
N ARG A 394 -10.92 -18.35 15.29
CA ARG A 394 -12.16 -18.36 16.06
C ARG A 394 -12.93 -17.08 15.82
N ALA A 395 -14.22 -17.11 16.04
CA ALA A 395 -15.07 -15.93 15.93
C ALA A 395 -14.70 -14.90 17.02
N LEU A 396 -14.53 -13.64 16.63
CA LEU A 396 -14.56 -12.50 17.55
C LEU A 396 -15.98 -11.92 17.58
N VAL A 397 -16.41 -11.41 18.72
CA VAL A 397 -17.70 -10.71 18.84
C VAL A 397 -17.77 -9.55 17.87
N VAL A 398 -16.69 -8.77 17.76
CA VAL A 398 -16.50 -7.74 16.75
C VAL A 398 -15.04 -7.67 16.35
N ASP A 399 -14.78 -7.21 15.14
CA ASP A 399 -13.45 -7.08 14.55
C ASP A 399 -13.40 -5.71 13.85
N ASP A 400 -12.33 -4.99 14.07
CA ASP A 400 -12.09 -3.69 13.47
C ASP A 400 -11.90 -3.73 11.94
N LYS A 401 -11.48 -4.87 11.38
CA LYS A 401 -11.15 -5.04 9.95
C LYS A 401 -12.23 -5.73 9.13
N ASN A 402 -12.94 -6.69 9.69
CA ASN A 402 -13.95 -7.44 8.95
C ASN A 402 -15.34 -6.82 9.15
N ILE A 403 -15.73 -6.04 8.18
CA ILE A 403 -17.04 -5.41 8.13
C ILE A 403 -17.77 -5.86 6.87
N ALA A 404 -19.05 -6.13 6.99
CA ALA A 404 -19.89 -6.35 5.83
C ALA A 404 -20.13 -5.03 5.10
N PHE A 405 -20.10 -5.06 3.76
CA PHE A 405 -20.27 -3.86 2.93
C PHE A 405 -21.73 -3.52 2.64
N THR A 406 -22.67 -4.24 3.25
CA THR A 406 -24.11 -3.95 3.18
C THR A 406 -24.49 -2.92 4.24
N ALA A 407 -25.57 -2.16 4.02
CA ALA A 407 -26.04 -1.16 4.98
C ALA A 407 -26.40 -1.79 6.33
N ALA A 408 -27.05 -2.97 6.31
CA ALA A 408 -27.38 -3.74 7.52
C ALA A 408 -26.10 -4.15 8.28
N GLY A 409 -25.12 -4.72 7.57
CA GLY A 409 -23.88 -5.15 8.18
C GLY A 409 -23.04 -4.00 8.75
N LEU A 410 -23.04 -2.82 8.12
CA LEU A 410 -22.39 -1.62 8.63
C LEU A 410 -23.04 -1.12 9.93
N ARG A 411 -24.40 -1.13 9.99
CA ARG A 411 -25.12 -0.79 11.24
C ARG A 411 -24.79 -1.80 12.33
N GLU A 412 -24.95 -3.08 12.06
CA GLU A 412 -24.66 -4.13 13.03
C GLU A 412 -23.25 -4.03 13.57
N TRP A 413 -22.26 -3.78 12.71
CA TRP A 413 -20.88 -3.57 13.11
C TRP A 413 -20.73 -2.40 14.08
N ARG A 414 -21.30 -1.23 13.76
CA ARG A 414 -21.28 -0.05 14.65
C ARG A 414 -22.04 -0.30 15.96
N ASP A 415 -23.18 -0.97 15.89
CA ASP A 415 -24.01 -1.24 17.07
C ASP A 415 -23.30 -2.22 18.03
N ARG A 416 -22.61 -3.22 17.49
CA ARG A 416 -21.74 -4.10 18.28
C ARG A 416 -20.59 -3.35 18.93
N PHE A 417 -19.92 -2.45 18.20
CA PHE A 417 -18.87 -1.60 18.78
C PHE A 417 -19.45 -0.72 19.91
N THR A 418 -20.57 -0.05 19.67
CA THR A 418 -21.26 0.76 20.68
C THR A 418 -21.58 -0.05 21.93
N HIS A 419 -22.10 -1.25 21.77
CA HIS A 419 -22.42 -2.14 22.89
C HIS A 419 -21.16 -2.58 23.65
N ILE A 420 -20.11 -2.98 22.94
CA ILE A 420 -18.86 -3.44 23.57
C ILE A 420 -18.14 -2.29 24.29
N LEU A 421 -18.16 -1.11 23.73
CA LEU A 421 -17.51 0.05 24.31
C LEU A 421 -18.33 0.71 25.43
N GLY A 422 -19.63 0.38 25.53
CA GLY A 422 -20.55 1.00 26.50
C GLY A 422 -20.84 2.49 26.25
N VAL A 423 -20.34 3.02 25.14
CA VAL A 423 -20.55 4.40 24.68
C VAL A 423 -20.85 4.41 23.19
N PRO A 424 -21.60 5.38 22.67
CA PRO A 424 -21.85 5.52 21.24
C PRO A 424 -20.54 5.53 20.44
N PHE A 425 -20.40 4.63 19.48
CA PHE A 425 -19.21 4.59 18.63
C PHE A 425 -19.37 5.59 17.48
N VAL A 426 -18.81 6.77 17.70
CA VAL A 426 -18.83 7.91 16.79
C VAL A 426 -17.40 8.43 16.54
N PRO A 427 -17.16 9.22 15.47
CA PRO A 427 -15.86 9.81 15.23
C PRO A 427 -15.30 10.56 16.43
N GLY A 428 -14.02 10.31 16.76
CA GLY A 428 -13.34 10.90 17.91
C GLY A 428 -13.36 10.06 19.19
N VAL A 429 -14.16 9.00 19.27
CA VAL A 429 -14.09 8.04 20.38
C VAL A 429 -12.83 7.19 20.22
N ASP A 430 -12.03 7.11 21.28
CA ASP A 430 -10.93 6.15 21.39
C ASP A 430 -11.46 4.80 21.89
N PRO A 431 -11.51 3.76 21.01
CA PRO A 431 -12.03 2.46 21.40
C PRO A 431 -11.23 1.80 22.54
N GLY A 432 -9.90 2.03 22.56
CA GLY A 432 -9.04 1.48 23.60
C GLY A 432 -9.32 2.11 24.96
N ALA A 433 -9.51 3.43 25.03
CA ALA A 433 -9.86 4.12 26.26
C ALA A 433 -11.25 3.70 26.77
N ALA A 434 -12.25 3.63 25.87
CA ALA A 434 -13.59 3.22 26.22
C ALA A 434 -13.65 1.75 26.72
N TRP A 435 -12.89 0.85 26.08
CA TRP A 435 -12.77 -0.53 26.55
C TRP A 435 -12.17 -0.62 27.95
N ARG A 436 -11.06 0.08 28.21
CA ARG A 436 -10.40 0.09 29.53
C ARG A 436 -11.29 0.65 30.66
N ALA A 437 -12.27 1.49 30.31
CA ALA A 437 -13.21 2.04 31.27
C ALA A 437 -14.35 1.07 31.63
N GLN A 438 -14.50 -0.06 30.92
CA GLN A 438 -15.56 -1.03 31.21
C GLN A 438 -15.29 -1.77 32.51
N PRO A 439 -16.25 -1.82 33.44
CA PRO A 439 -16.09 -2.66 34.64
C PRO A 439 -16.21 -4.15 34.28
N PRO A 440 -15.56 -5.04 35.05
CA PRO A 440 -15.55 -6.49 34.75
C PRO A 440 -16.94 -7.13 34.66
N ASN A 441 -17.90 -6.67 35.45
CA ASN A 441 -19.29 -7.15 35.40
C ASN A 441 -19.98 -6.77 34.07
N GLN A 442 -19.64 -5.61 33.51
CA GLN A 442 -20.15 -5.20 32.21
C GLN A 442 -19.55 -6.04 31.09
N LEU A 443 -18.24 -6.32 31.13
CA LEU A 443 -17.60 -7.24 30.18
C LEU A 443 -18.22 -8.63 30.21
N LEU A 444 -18.58 -9.12 31.38
CA LEU A 444 -19.27 -10.40 31.54
C LEU A 444 -20.71 -10.34 30.97
N ALA A 445 -21.43 -9.25 31.19
CA ALA A 445 -22.77 -9.07 30.62
C ALA A 445 -22.72 -9.03 29.07
N ILE A 446 -21.78 -8.30 28.50
CA ILE A 446 -21.53 -8.24 27.06
C ILE A 446 -21.19 -9.65 26.52
N ALA A 447 -20.29 -10.35 27.19
CA ALA A 447 -19.90 -11.72 26.80
C ALA A 447 -21.11 -12.66 26.74
N ARG A 448 -21.95 -12.62 27.76
CA ARG A 448 -23.20 -13.42 27.80
C ARG A 448 -24.16 -13.06 26.67
N HIS A 449 -24.32 -11.77 26.40
CA HIS A 449 -25.20 -11.29 25.33
C HIS A 449 -24.81 -11.85 23.95
N TYR A 450 -23.49 -11.95 23.67
CA TYR A 450 -22.97 -12.45 22.41
C TYR A 450 -22.60 -13.94 22.44
N GLY A 451 -22.84 -14.64 23.52
CA GLY A 451 -22.45 -16.04 23.66
C GLY A 451 -20.92 -16.24 23.63
N ALA A 452 -20.16 -15.24 24.07
CA ALA A 452 -18.72 -15.37 24.13
C ALA A 452 -18.32 -16.33 25.26
N THR A 453 -17.47 -17.28 24.91
CA THR A 453 -16.94 -18.29 25.82
C THR A 453 -15.59 -17.93 26.41
N HIS A 454 -14.91 -16.99 25.80
CA HIS A 454 -13.58 -16.55 26.19
C HIS A 454 -13.44 -15.03 26.10
N LEU A 455 -12.52 -14.50 26.91
CA LEU A 455 -12.10 -13.10 26.88
C LEU A 455 -10.59 -13.07 26.58
N VAL A 456 -10.16 -12.16 25.68
CA VAL A 456 -8.76 -11.77 25.50
C VAL A 456 -8.59 -10.32 25.90
N ASP A 457 -7.71 -10.08 26.85
CA ASP A 457 -7.48 -8.74 27.40
C ASP A 457 -6.01 -8.55 27.81
N ARG A 458 -5.63 -7.34 28.17
CA ARG A 458 -4.32 -7.05 28.72
C ARG A 458 -4.38 -6.92 30.24
N PHE A 459 -3.35 -7.38 30.91
CA PHE A 459 -3.26 -7.32 32.39
C PHE A 459 -3.16 -5.89 32.94
N ASP A 460 -2.67 -4.95 32.13
CA ASP A 460 -2.59 -3.53 32.48
C ASP A 460 -3.89 -2.74 32.20
N TRP A 461 -4.86 -3.38 31.54
CA TRP A 461 -6.16 -2.74 31.25
C TRP A 461 -7.21 -2.99 32.33
N HIS A 462 -7.31 -4.23 32.78
CA HIS A 462 -8.23 -4.60 33.85
C HIS A 462 -7.51 -5.43 34.90
N ALA A 463 -7.53 -4.98 36.16
CA ALA A 463 -6.85 -5.66 37.27
C ALA A 463 -7.43 -7.06 37.53
N THR A 464 -8.73 -7.22 37.35
CA THR A 464 -9.47 -8.48 37.57
C THR A 464 -10.44 -8.71 36.44
N PRO A 465 -9.96 -9.18 35.26
CA PRO A 465 -10.85 -9.57 34.18
C PRO A 465 -11.85 -10.67 34.63
N PRO A 466 -13.06 -10.71 34.08
CA PRO A 466 -14.01 -11.74 34.44
C PRO A 466 -13.55 -13.11 33.88
N GLY A 467 -13.71 -14.17 34.69
CA GLY A 467 -13.41 -15.52 34.28
C GLY A 467 -12.14 -16.11 34.88
N HIS A 468 -11.78 -17.29 34.40
CA HIS A 468 -10.59 -18.02 34.86
C HIS A 468 -9.47 -17.89 33.81
N LEU A 469 -8.30 -17.41 34.22
CA LEU A 469 -7.11 -17.31 33.35
C LEU A 469 -6.66 -18.70 32.92
N ILE A 470 -6.63 -18.95 31.62
CA ILE A 470 -6.23 -20.24 31.02
C ILE A 470 -4.90 -20.17 30.29
N ASP A 471 -4.49 -19.00 29.81
CA ASP A 471 -3.21 -18.81 29.12
C ASP A 471 -2.74 -17.36 29.20
N ARG A 472 -1.42 -17.16 29.09
CA ARG A 472 -0.78 -15.84 29.12
C ARG A 472 0.36 -15.76 28.13
N GLU A 473 0.51 -14.61 27.49
CA GLU A 473 1.65 -14.30 26.61
C GLU A 473 2.04 -12.81 26.74
N GLY A 474 3.14 -12.55 27.42
CA GLY A 474 3.54 -11.17 27.76
C GLY A 474 2.49 -10.47 28.60
N ASP A 475 2.02 -9.31 28.09
CA ASP A 475 0.96 -8.52 28.73
C ASP A 475 -0.46 -9.00 28.39
N TRP A 476 -0.60 -9.99 27.54
CA TRP A 476 -1.88 -10.53 27.11
C TRP A 476 -2.28 -11.78 27.87
N GLY A 477 -3.54 -11.85 28.25
CA GLY A 477 -4.15 -13.02 28.88
C GLY A 477 -5.37 -13.51 28.09
N LEU A 478 -5.67 -14.76 28.29
CA LEU A 478 -6.86 -15.45 27.78
C LEU A 478 -7.60 -16.06 28.96
N TRP A 479 -8.84 -15.66 29.11
CA TRP A 479 -9.71 -16.12 30.21
C TRP A 479 -10.86 -16.97 29.67
N ALA A 480 -11.14 -18.10 30.30
CA ALA A 480 -12.39 -18.82 30.11
C ALA A 480 -13.49 -18.13 30.91
N LEU A 481 -14.58 -17.79 30.25
CA LEU A 481 -15.71 -17.14 30.86
C LEU A 481 -16.65 -18.19 31.50
N PRO A 482 -17.35 -17.89 32.59
CA PRO A 482 -18.36 -18.76 33.13
C PRO A 482 -19.46 -18.99 32.10
N PRO A 483 -20.05 -20.21 32.03
CA PRO A 483 -21.16 -20.50 31.13
C PRO A 483 -22.29 -19.48 31.35
N PRO A 484 -23.05 -19.18 30.28
CA PRO A 484 -24.13 -18.19 30.33
C PRO A 484 -25.26 -18.58 31.29
#